data_a50959fb85661aa52b491d823f367248
#
_entry.id   a50959fb85661aa52b491d823f367248
#
_cell.length_a   1.000
_cell.length_b   1.000
_cell.length_c   1.000
_cell.angle_alpha   90.00
_cell.angle_beta   90.00
_cell.angle_gamma   90.00
#
_symmetry.space_group_name_H-M   'P 1'
#
loop_
_entity.id
_entity.type
_entity.pdbx_description
1 polymer ?
#
loop_
_entity_poly.entity_id
_entity_poly.type
_entity_poly.pdbx_seq_one_letter_code
_entity_poly.pdbx_strand_id
1 'polypeptide(L)'
;MHQNGFTTTILHSDRQQSVEHGAVHKPIHTSSEFAYADARELAAVFQGKSGFTYGRQGTPTTTALEAKISKMEGGTGTVSFATGMAALTAVFSTLLRKGDHLLSSHYVFGNTNSLLGTLAELGVEVSYVDPTDIAQVRAALRPNTRMVFTETIANPGTQLADLAGIGELCRERGLVYMIDNTLTSPWMFQGRAVGASLVMNSLSKYISGHGDALGGSITDTGLYDWSGYGNIYDSYRKGPATGWGLLQIKKKGLRDMGGTLSADSAHRIAVGAETLALRMAAHCSNAMALARMLEAHPGVARVHYPGLPSHAQHQRATELFGGRYGGLLGVELAQGVDCFDFLNHLKIVLMATHLGDTRSLALPAAHTIYYEMGAERRAQMGIADSLIRVSVGIEDQADLLHDFDQALKACLA
;
A
#
# COMPACT_ATOMS: atom_id res chain seq x y z
N MET A 1 12.82 -21.23 -21.10
CA MET A 1 11.36 -21.04 -21.25
C MET A 1 11.07 -19.54 -21.29
N HIS A 2 10.17 -19.10 -22.18
CA HIS A 2 9.77 -17.68 -22.21
C HIS A 2 9.01 -17.34 -20.95
N GLN A 3 9.40 -16.25 -20.25
CA GLN A 3 8.71 -15.75 -19.08
C GLN A 3 7.73 -14.65 -19.51
N ASN A 4 6.45 -14.82 -19.17
CA ASN A 4 5.42 -13.82 -19.48
C ASN A 4 5.69 -12.50 -18.74
N GLY A 5 5.42 -11.38 -19.42
CA GLY A 5 5.47 -10.06 -18.80
C GLY A 5 4.35 -9.86 -17.76
N PHE A 6 4.44 -8.78 -16.98
CA PHE A 6 3.55 -8.46 -15.88
C PHE A 6 2.07 -8.52 -16.30
N THR A 7 1.64 -7.76 -17.30
CA THR A 7 0.24 -7.69 -17.74
C THR A 7 -0.29 -9.06 -18.18
N THR A 8 0.45 -9.81 -19.00
CA THR A 8 0.04 -11.15 -19.43
C THR A 8 -0.14 -12.09 -18.23
N THR A 9 0.79 -12.04 -17.27
CA THR A 9 0.72 -12.85 -16.05
C THR A 9 -0.54 -12.55 -15.25
N ILE A 10 -0.93 -11.27 -15.12
CA ILE A 10 -2.09 -10.84 -14.36
C ILE A 10 -3.39 -11.22 -15.06
N LEU A 11 -3.51 -10.96 -16.37
CA LEU A 11 -4.69 -11.29 -17.17
C LEU A 11 -5.03 -12.80 -17.15
N HIS A 12 -4.03 -13.65 -17.02
CA HIS A 12 -4.19 -15.11 -17.07
C HIS A 12 -4.02 -15.80 -15.70
N SER A 13 -3.91 -15.04 -14.60
CA SER A 13 -3.71 -15.60 -13.26
C SER A 13 -4.86 -16.50 -12.81
N ASP A 14 -6.10 -16.13 -13.13
CA ASP A 14 -7.32 -16.86 -12.73
C ASP A 14 -7.39 -18.25 -13.38
N ARG A 15 -6.78 -18.41 -14.57
CA ARG A 15 -6.83 -19.66 -15.36
C ARG A 15 -5.86 -20.74 -14.93
N GLN A 16 -4.96 -20.43 -14.02
CA GLN A 16 -4.03 -21.43 -13.48
C GLN A 16 -4.70 -22.36 -12.44
N GLN A 17 -5.90 -22.02 -12.02
CA GLN A 17 -6.82 -22.86 -11.29
C GLN A 17 -8.04 -23.12 -12.17
N SER A 18 -8.70 -24.26 -12.02
CA SER A 18 -9.91 -24.54 -12.78
C SER A 18 -10.95 -23.46 -12.53
N VAL A 19 -11.48 -22.89 -13.61
CA VAL A 19 -12.55 -21.89 -13.55
C VAL A 19 -13.86 -22.57 -13.94
N GLU A 20 -14.87 -22.42 -13.10
CA GLU A 20 -16.16 -23.07 -13.22
C GLU A 20 -16.83 -22.75 -14.55
N HIS A 21 -17.32 -23.78 -15.23
CA HIS A 21 -18.04 -23.69 -16.50
C HIS A 21 -17.29 -22.99 -17.64
N GLY A 22 -15.93 -22.92 -17.54
CA GLY A 22 -15.11 -22.24 -18.56
C GLY A 22 -15.22 -20.71 -18.57
N ALA A 23 -15.69 -20.09 -17.47
CA ALA A 23 -15.78 -18.65 -17.35
C ALA A 23 -14.41 -17.99 -17.58
N VAL A 24 -14.39 -16.79 -18.16
CA VAL A 24 -13.13 -16.04 -18.41
C VAL A 24 -12.60 -15.45 -17.12
N HIS A 25 -13.47 -14.88 -16.30
CA HIS A 25 -13.17 -14.38 -14.94
C HIS A 25 -13.60 -15.42 -13.89
N LYS A 26 -12.91 -15.42 -12.75
CA LYS A 26 -13.35 -16.20 -11.60
C LYS A 26 -14.75 -15.75 -11.16
N PRO A 27 -15.75 -16.64 -11.09
CA PRO A 27 -17.09 -16.31 -10.60
C PRO A 27 -17.10 -15.79 -9.17
N ILE A 28 -18.09 -14.98 -8.84
CA ILE A 28 -18.30 -14.47 -7.48
C ILE A 28 -18.99 -15.54 -6.63
N HIS A 29 -18.29 -16.04 -5.61
CA HIS A 29 -18.81 -17.00 -4.64
C HIS A 29 -19.21 -16.26 -3.37
N THR A 30 -20.50 -16.02 -3.19
CA THR A 30 -21.06 -15.28 -2.04
C THR A 30 -21.44 -16.15 -0.86
N SER A 31 -21.30 -17.50 -0.99
CA SER A 31 -21.63 -18.42 0.10
C SER A 31 -20.76 -18.16 1.33
N SER A 32 -21.40 -18.08 2.50
CA SER A 32 -20.70 -17.96 3.79
C SER A 32 -20.20 -19.31 4.31
N GLU A 33 -20.84 -20.42 3.93
CA GLU A 33 -20.49 -21.79 4.32
C GLU A 33 -20.35 -22.71 3.11
N PHE A 34 -19.60 -23.81 3.28
CA PHE A 34 -19.31 -24.79 2.25
C PHE A 34 -19.59 -26.18 2.78
N ALA A 35 -20.42 -26.94 2.07
CA ALA A 35 -20.86 -28.28 2.45
C ALA A 35 -19.96 -29.36 1.86
N TYR A 36 -19.87 -30.49 2.58
CA TYR A 36 -19.16 -31.70 2.18
C TYR A 36 -20.10 -32.87 2.27
N ALA A 37 -20.02 -33.81 1.32
CA ALA A 37 -20.83 -34.99 1.30
C ALA A 37 -20.41 -36.00 2.40
N ASP A 38 -19.13 -36.04 2.77
CA ASP A 38 -18.58 -36.89 3.82
C ASP A 38 -18.03 -36.03 4.99
N ALA A 39 -18.47 -36.27 6.19
CA ALA A 39 -17.98 -35.59 7.39
C ALA A 39 -16.46 -35.78 7.61
N ARG A 40 -15.85 -36.87 7.11
CA ARG A 40 -14.40 -37.07 7.16
C ARG A 40 -13.66 -36.10 6.26
N GLU A 41 -14.23 -35.76 5.10
CA GLU A 41 -13.65 -34.73 4.21
C GLU A 41 -13.68 -33.36 4.86
N LEU A 42 -14.80 -32.97 5.48
CA LEU A 42 -14.90 -31.75 6.26
C LEU A 42 -13.84 -31.70 7.37
N ALA A 43 -13.72 -32.79 8.15
CA ALA A 43 -12.73 -32.91 9.23
C ALA A 43 -11.28 -32.75 8.67
N ALA A 44 -10.99 -33.35 7.53
CA ALA A 44 -9.67 -33.25 6.89
C ALA A 44 -9.32 -31.81 6.49
N VAL A 45 -10.31 -31.02 6.04
CA VAL A 45 -10.07 -29.58 5.74
C VAL A 45 -9.72 -28.79 7.00
N PHE A 46 -10.39 -29.04 8.12
CA PHE A 46 -9.99 -28.46 9.42
C PHE A 46 -8.60 -28.90 9.87
N GLN A 47 -8.14 -30.09 9.46
CA GLN A 47 -6.80 -30.61 9.75
C GLN A 47 -5.72 -30.16 8.75
N GLY A 48 -6.07 -29.33 7.75
CA GLY A 48 -5.11 -28.70 6.83
C GLY A 48 -5.17 -29.19 5.37
N LYS A 49 -6.09 -30.13 5.02
CA LYS A 49 -6.38 -30.40 3.61
C LYS A 49 -6.93 -29.15 2.94
N SER A 50 -6.60 -28.95 1.67
CA SER A 50 -7.14 -27.83 0.87
C SER A 50 -8.67 -27.92 0.79
N GLY A 51 -9.34 -26.78 0.99
CA GLY A 51 -10.80 -26.66 0.92
C GLY A 51 -11.30 -25.40 1.60
N PHE A 52 -12.59 -25.15 1.45
CA PHE A 52 -13.28 -24.00 2.07
C PHE A 52 -14.26 -24.53 3.14
N THR A 53 -14.39 -23.82 4.24
CA THR A 53 -15.33 -24.17 5.31
C THR A 53 -16.28 -23.03 5.63
N TYR A 54 -15.73 -21.82 5.76
CA TYR A 54 -16.48 -20.64 6.13
C TYR A 54 -15.85 -19.39 5.52
N GLY A 55 -16.67 -18.54 4.92
CA GLY A 55 -16.26 -17.37 4.13
C GLY A 55 -15.36 -16.38 4.87
N ARG A 56 -15.45 -16.27 6.22
CA ARG A 56 -14.56 -15.43 7.01
C ARG A 56 -13.07 -15.84 6.86
N GLN A 57 -12.78 -17.07 6.49
CA GLN A 57 -11.42 -17.57 6.27
C GLN A 57 -10.98 -17.49 4.80
N GLY A 58 -11.88 -17.09 3.92
CA GLY A 58 -11.68 -16.99 2.47
C GLY A 58 -12.74 -17.74 1.68
N THR A 59 -12.91 -17.35 0.45
CA THR A 59 -13.80 -17.93 -0.56
C THR A 59 -12.99 -18.25 -1.83
N PRO A 60 -13.50 -19.02 -2.78
CA PRO A 60 -12.83 -19.22 -4.05
C PRO A 60 -12.48 -17.91 -4.76
N THR A 61 -13.33 -16.87 -4.66
CA THR A 61 -13.10 -15.55 -5.27
C THR A 61 -11.95 -14.80 -4.58
N THR A 62 -11.91 -14.75 -3.24
CA THR A 62 -10.80 -14.10 -2.53
C THR A 62 -9.49 -14.83 -2.74
N THR A 63 -9.49 -16.15 -2.79
CA THR A 63 -8.30 -16.97 -3.07
C THR A 63 -7.74 -16.70 -4.49
N ALA A 64 -8.61 -16.53 -5.49
CA ALA A 64 -8.18 -16.16 -6.84
C ALA A 64 -7.51 -14.77 -6.86
N LEU A 65 -8.08 -13.78 -6.14
CA LEU A 65 -7.46 -12.47 -5.98
C LEU A 65 -6.10 -12.58 -5.25
N GLU A 66 -6.03 -13.34 -4.15
CA GLU A 66 -4.78 -13.55 -3.40
C GLU A 66 -3.68 -14.13 -4.29
N ALA A 67 -4.01 -15.10 -5.14
CA ALA A 67 -3.07 -15.66 -6.12
C ALA A 67 -2.62 -14.63 -7.16
N LYS A 68 -3.54 -13.76 -7.63
CA LYS A 68 -3.25 -12.66 -8.55
C LYS A 68 -2.27 -11.67 -7.92
N ILE A 69 -2.54 -11.21 -6.69
CA ILE A 69 -1.67 -10.27 -5.96
C ILE A 69 -0.30 -10.88 -5.66
N SER A 70 -0.25 -12.17 -5.25
CA SER A 70 1.03 -12.86 -5.04
C SER A 70 1.93 -12.81 -6.27
N LYS A 71 1.35 -13.01 -7.46
CA LYS A 71 2.10 -12.92 -8.72
C LYS A 71 2.53 -11.51 -9.05
N MET A 72 1.67 -10.52 -8.77
CA MET A 72 2.01 -9.11 -8.99
C MET A 72 3.21 -8.70 -8.14
N GLU A 73 3.26 -9.12 -6.87
CA GLU A 73 4.35 -8.81 -5.93
C GLU A 73 5.57 -9.75 -6.05
N GLY A 74 5.49 -10.82 -6.85
CA GLY A 74 6.53 -11.85 -6.89
C GLY A 74 6.66 -12.59 -5.56
N GLY A 75 5.57 -12.68 -4.79
CA GLY A 75 5.52 -13.31 -3.47
C GLY A 75 5.21 -14.80 -3.52
N THR A 76 5.32 -15.46 -2.36
CA THR A 76 5.03 -16.88 -2.18
C THR A 76 3.59 -17.14 -1.75
N GLY A 77 2.91 -16.12 -1.20
CA GLY A 77 1.52 -16.19 -0.79
C GLY A 77 0.99 -14.83 -0.36
N THR A 78 -0.31 -14.68 -0.42
CA THR A 78 -1.02 -13.46 -0.02
C THR A 78 -2.24 -13.78 0.84
N VAL A 79 -2.55 -12.92 1.78
CA VAL A 79 -3.81 -12.89 2.54
C VAL A 79 -4.50 -11.56 2.27
N SER A 80 -5.79 -11.60 1.92
CA SER A 80 -6.61 -10.42 1.65
C SER A 80 -7.48 -10.04 2.85
N PHE A 81 -7.75 -8.74 2.99
CA PHE A 81 -8.48 -8.13 4.10
C PHE A 81 -9.49 -7.11 3.58
N ALA A 82 -10.50 -6.80 4.38
CA ALA A 82 -11.55 -5.83 4.06
C ALA A 82 -11.00 -4.42 3.75
N THR A 83 -9.87 -4.03 4.33
CA THR A 83 -9.23 -2.72 4.13
C THR A 83 -7.71 -2.84 4.33
N GLY A 84 -6.95 -1.84 3.85
CA GLY A 84 -5.52 -1.73 4.17
C GLY A 84 -5.25 -1.64 5.67
N MET A 85 -6.08 -0.90 6.42
CA MET A 85 -5.96 -0.81 7.87
C MET A 85 -6.20 -2.14 8.58
N ALA A 86 -7.16 -2.96 8.11
CA ALA A 86 -7.37 -4.31 8.62
C ALA A 86 -6.14 -5.21 8.38
N ALA A 87 -5.48 -5.05 7.24
CA ALA A 87 -4.24 -5.77 6.92
C ALA A 87 -3.10 -5.38 7.87
N LEU A 88 -2.88 -4.08 8.10
CA LEU A 88 -1.86 -3.58 9.05
C LEU A 88 -2.14 -4.04 10.48
N THR A 89 -3.39 -3.90 10.94
CA THR A 89 -3.82 -4.35 12.27
C THR A 89 -3.55 -5.85 12.44
N ALA A 90 -3.89 -6.66 11.44
CA ALA A 90 -3.66 -8.10 11.47
C ALA A 90 -2.17 -8.46 11.62
N VAL A 91 -1.28 -7.78 10.91
CA VAL A 91 0.16 -8.01 11.02
C VAL A 91 0.69 -7.61 12.39
N PHE A 92 0.47 -6.37 12.79
CA PHE A 92 1.06 -5.83 14.01
C PHE A 92 0.57 -6.55 15.26
N SER A 93 -0.75 -6.81 15.36
CA SER A 93 -1.32 -7.49 16.53
C SER A 93 -1.02 -8.99 16.60
N THR A 94 -0.60 -9.61 15.50
CA THR A 94 -0.28 -11.05 15.50
C THR A 94 1.20 -11.36 15.55
N LEU A 95 2.04 -10.47 15.05
CA LEU A 95 3.49 -10.66 15.04
C LEU A 95 4.20 -9.94 16.19
N LEU A 96 3.63 -8.88 16.76
CA LEU A 96 4.20 -8.16 17.89
C LEU A 96 3.52 -8.55 19.21
N ARG A 97 4.26 -8.40 20.31
CA ARG A 97 3.80 -8.65 21.68
C ARG A 97 4.19 -7.45 22.55
N LYS A 98 3.58 -7.37 23.73
CA LYS A 98 3.99 -6.43 24.77
C LYS A 98 5.50 -6.53 25.01
N GLY A 99 6.20 -5.40 24.97
CA GLY A 99 7.65 -5.31 25.13
C GLY A 99 8.47 -5.52 23.85
N ASP A 100 7.85 -5.87 22.72
CA ASP A 100 8.55 -5.84 21.42
C ASP A 100 8.64 -4.41 20.91
N HIS A 101 9.70 -4.10 20.17
CA HIS A 101 9.90 -2.80 19.56
C HIS A 101 9.62 -2.84 18.06
N LEU A 102 8.79 -1.91 17.60
CA LEU A 102 8.51 -1.57 16.21
C LEU A 102 9.18 -0.24 15.86
N LEU A 103 10.08 -0.25 14.89
CA LEU A 103 10.65 0.95 14.32
C LEU A 103 9.87 1.35 13.05
N SER A 104 9.21 2.48 13.08
CA SER A 104 8.37 2.98 11.99
C SER A 104 8.98 4.20 11.32
N SER A 105 8.68 4.36 10.03
CA SER A 105 8.92 5.63 9.35
C SER A 105 8.18 6.77 10.05
N HIS A 106 8.85 7.92 10.10
CA HIS A 106 8.26 9.17 10.58
C HIS A 106 7.13 9.69 9.68
N TYR A 107 7.17 9.32 8.39
CA TYR A 107 6.29 9.82 7.34
C TYR A 107 5.12 8.89 6.99
N VAL A 108 4.71 8.01 7.91
CA VAL A 108 3.58 7.10 7.66
C VAL A 108 2.25 7.83 7.58
N PHE A 109 1.32 7.25 6.84
CA PHE A 109 -0.05 7.73 6.70
C PHE A 109 -0.73 7.96 8.07
N GLY A 110 -1.56 9.01 8.18
CA GLY A 110 -2.13 9.46 9.44
C GLY A 110 -2.85 8.38 10.24
N ASN A 111 -3.69 7.54 9.59
CA ASN A 111 -4.38 6.45 10.28
C ASN A 111 -3.42 5.33 10.71
N THR A 112 -2.34 5.11 9.97
CA THR A 112 -1.26 4.19 10.39
C THR A 112 -0.60 4.71 11.67
N ASN A 113 -0.28 6.00 11.73
CA ASN A 113 0.27 6.62 12.93
C ASN A 113 -0.69 6.49 14.13
N SER A 114 -1.99 6.69 13.92
CA SER A 114 -3.02 6.48 14.97
C SER A 114 -3.06 5.02 15.46
N LEU A 115 -3.01 4.06 14.53
CA LEU A 115 -2.94 2.63 14.88
C LEU A 115 -1.69 2.30 15.69
N LEU A 116 -0.53 2.87 15.33
CA LEU A 116 0.72 2.68 16.08
C LEU A 116 0.62 3.24 17.50
N GLY A 117 -0.07 4.35 17.69
CA GLY A 117 -0.42 4.87 19.03
C GLY A 117 -1.24 3.88 19.84
N THR A 118 -2.28 3.28 19.24
CA THR A 118 -3.09 2.24 19.89
C THR A 118 -2.24 1.02 20.28
N LEU A 119 -1.29 0.61 19.44
CA LEU A 119 -0.38 -0.50 19.77
C LEU A 119 0.54 -0.15 20.93
N ALA A 120 0.98 1.11 21.02
CA ALA A 120 1.79 1.58 22.15
C ALA A 120 1.03 1.47 23.48
N GLU A 121 -0.25 1.82 23.51
CA GLU A 121 -1.12 1.64 24.69
C GLU A 121 -1.30 0.15 25.06
N LEU A 122 -1.20 -0.76 24.09
CA LEU A 122 -1.20 -2.20 24.31
C LEU A 122 0.17 -2.76 24.73
N GLY A 123 1.18 -1.88 24.85
CA GLY A 123 2.51 -2.20 25.37
C GLY A 123 3.54 -2.61 24.33
N VAL A 124 3.29 -2.41 23.04
CA VAL A 124 4.32 -2.48 22.00
C VAL A 124 5.13 -1.18 22.04
N GLU A 125 6.44 -1.27 22.10
CA GLU A 125 7.30 -0.08 22.02
C GLU A 125 7.35 0.41 20.56
N VAL A 126 6.96 1.66 20.30
CA VAL A 126 6.99 2.26 18.97
C VAL A 126 7.97 3.43 18.94
N SER A 127 8.87 3.43 17.98
CA SER A 127 9.74 4.57 17.68
C SER A 127 9.62 4.99 16.24
N TYR A 128 9.82 6.28 16.00
CA TYR A 128 9.76 6.88 14.67
C TYR A 128 11.14 7.36 14.25
N VAL A 129 11.47 7.18 12.97
CA VAL A 129 12.76 7.58 12.39
C VAL A 129 12.57 8.18 11.02
N ASP A 130 13.49 9.04 10.58
CA ASP A 130 13.58 9.43 9.18
C ASP A 130 14.14 8.25 8.36
N PRO A 131 13.32 7.58 7.55
CA PRO A 131 13.75 6.40 6.79
C PRO A 131 14.56 6.77 5.55
N THR A 132 14.72 8.05 5.24
CA THR A 132 15.54 8.52 4.12
C THR A 132 17.04 8.45 4.43
N ASP A 133 17.41 8.33 5.71
CA ASP A 133 18.76 8.23 6.21
C ASP A 133 18.97 6.91 6.97
N ILE A 134 19.70 5.98 6.35
CA ILE A 134 20.00 4.65 6.93
C ILE A 134 20.79 4.73 8.25
N ALA A 135 21.61 5.77 8.45
CA ALA A 135 22.35 5.92 9.70
C ALA A 135 21.41 6.18 10.88
N GLN A 136 20.38 6.99 10.69
CA GLN A 136 19.34 7.20 11.70
C GLN A 136 18.56 5.92 11.98
N VAL A 137 18.17 5.17 10.94
CA VAL A 137 17.48 3.88 11.10
C VAL A 137 18.33 2.91 11.93
N ARG A 138 19.62 2.79 11.61
CA ARG A 138 20.56 1.91 12.33
C ARG A 138 20.70 2.32 13.80
N ALA A 139 20.81 3.61 14.09
CA ALA A 139 20.93 4.14 15.44
C ALA A 139 19.67 3.96 16.29
N ALA A 140 18.49 3.91 15.67
CA ALA A 140 17.22 3.74 16.36
C ALA A 140 16.87 2.29 16.70
N LEU A 141 17.63 1.30 16.20
CA LEU A 141 17.40 -0.11 16.54
C LEU A 141 17.71 -0.38 18.02
N ARG A 142 16.89 -1.24 18.64
CA ARG A 142 17.00 -1.69 20.04
C ARG A 142 17.17 -3.20 20.10
N PRO A 143 17.66 -3.76 21.24
CA PRO A 143 17.77 -5.22 21.40
C PRO A 143 16.44 -5.97 21.24
N ASN A 144 15.33 -5.31 21.56
CA ASN A 144 13.96 -5.84 21.44
C ASN A 144 13.26 -5.43 20.13
N THR A 145 13.96 -4.82 19.16
CA THR A 145 13.39 -4.53 17.84
C THR A 145 13.04 -5.85 17.15
N ARG A 146 11.81 -5.94 16.66
CA ARG A 146 11.29 -7.11 15.93
C ARG A 146 10.97 -6.80 14.47
N MET A 147 10.56 -5.56 14.21
CA MET A 147 10.06 -5.16 12.89
C MET A 147 10.47 -3.73 12.56
N VAL A 148 10.78 -3.51 11.29
CA VAL A 148 10.89 -2.16 10.69
C VAL A 148 9.76 -2.02 9.68
N PHE A 149 9.05 -0.89 9.73
CA PHE A 149 7.93 -0.59 8.83
C PHE A 149 8.14 0.74 8.11
N THR A 150 8.01 0.72 6.78
CA THR A 150 8.10 1.92 5.93
C THR A 150 7.06 1.90 4.82
N GLU A 151 6.70 3.08 4.31
CA GLU A 151 6.03 3.24 3.02
C GLU A 151 7.09 3.41 1.92
N THR A 152 6.78 2.99 0.69
CA THR A 152 7.69 3.15 -0.46
C THR A 152 7.86 4.62 -0.82
N ILE A 153 6.75 5.34 -0.91
CA ILE A 153 6.66 6.79 -1.07
C ILE A 153 5.72 7.29 0.01
N ALA A 154 6.13 8.30 0.75
CA ALA A 154 5.32 8.87 1.81
C ALA A 154 4.18 9.74 1.25
N ASN A 155 3.07 9.80 1.98
CA ASN A 155 1.92 10.65 1.69
C ASN A 155 1.82 11.72 2.79
N PRO A 156 1.77 13.02 2.50
CA PRO A 156 1.64 13.67 1.20
C PRO A 156 2.96 14.22 0.63
N GLY A 157 4.03 14.25 1.41
CA GLY A 157 5.28 14.95 1.08
C GLY A 157 6.19 14.17 0.13
N THR A 158 5.81 12.97 -0.27
CA THR A 158 6.48 12.09 -1.25
C THR A 158 7.94 11.72 -0.93
N GLN A 159 8.37 11.79 0.33
CA GLN A 159 9.69 11.34 0.74
C GLN A 159 9.88 9.84 0.42
N LEU A 160 11.07 9.47 -0.05
CA LEU A 160 11.44 8.08 -0.32
C LEU A 160 12.36 7.55 0.76
N ALA A 161 11.94 6.46 1.41
CA ALA A 161 12.79 5.71 2.32
C ALA A 161 14.02 5.12 1.59
N ASP A 162 15.09 4.88 2.31
CA ASP A 162 16.22 4.09 1.82
C ASP A 162 15.87 2.59 1.90
N LEU A 163 14.96 2.17 1.01
CA LEU A 163 14.38 0.83 1.04
C LEU A 163 15.43 -0.27 0.95
N ALA A 164 16.47 -0.07 0.11
CA ALA A 164 17.53 -1.05 -0.07
C ALA A 164 18.43 -1.13 1.18
N GLY A 165 18.86 0.01 1.70
CA GLY A 165 19.69 0.06 2.93
C GLY A 165 18.94 -0.50 4.13
N ILE A 166 17.65 -0.21 4.28
CA ILE A 166 16.82 -0.76 5.36
C ILE A 166 16.66 -2.27 5.23
N GLY A 167 16.41 -2.76 4.00
CA GLY A 167 16.28 -4.20 3.76
C GLY A 167 17.57 -4.96 4.08
N GLU A 168 18.73 -4.42 3.70
CA GLU A 168 20.02 -4.99 4.07
C GLU A 168 20.25 -5.00 5.59
N LEU A 169 19.97 -3.90 6.26
CA LEU A 169 20.05 -3.78 7.71
C LEU A 169 19.13 -4.78 8.43
N CYS A 170 17.89 -4.94 7.96
CA CYS A 170 16.94 -5.90 8.52
C CYS A 170 17.43 -7.35 8.35
N ARG A 171 17.97 -7.68 7.18
CA ARG A 171 18.57 -9.00 6.92
C ARG A 171 19.77 -9.26 7.84
N GLU A 172 20.68 -8.29 8.03
CA GLU A 172 21.83 -8.39 8.93
C GLU A 172 21.41 -8.65 10.37
N ARG A 173 20.30 -8.07 10.80
CA ARG A 173 19.80 -8.11 12.18
C ARG A 173 18.71 -9.15 12.43
N GLY A 174 18.29 -9.89 11.41
CA GLY A 174 17.21 -10.87 11.52
C GLY A 174 15.85 -10.25 11.86
N LEU A 175 15.60 -9.01 11.40
CA LEU A 175 14.37 -8.26 11.63
C LEU A 175 13.37 -8.49 10.51
N VAL A 176 12.07 -8.49 10.84
CA VAL A 176 11.02 -8.45 9.84
C VAL A 176 11.00 -7.05 9.19
N TYR A 177 11.14 -6.99 7.89
CA TYR A 177 10.98 -5.76 7.12
C TYR A 177 9.65 -5.76 6.40
N MET A 178 8.77 -4.85 6.77
CA MET A 178 7.46 -4.68 6.14
C MET A 178 7.40 -3.35 5.39
N ILE A 179 6.95 -3.42 4.15
CA ILE A 179 6.79 -2.25 3.27
C ILE A 179 5.31 -2.08 2.90
N ASP A 180 4.79 -0.88 3.02
CA ASP A 180 3.55 -0.48 2.36
C ASP A 180 3.87 -0.02 0.93
N ASN A 181 3.42 -0.82 -0.05
CA ASN A 181 3.67 -0.62 -1.48
C ASN A 181 2.49 0.06 -2.21
N THR A 182 1.56 0.63 -1.45
CA THR A 182 0.31 1.18 -2.00
C THR A 182 0.54 2.25 -3.07
N LEU A 183 1.48 3.17 -2.86
CA LEU A 183 1.68 4.31 -3.77
C LEU A 183 2.47 3.99 -5.04
N THR A 184 3.35 3.02 -4.98
CA THR A 184 4.10 2.54 -6.15
C THR A 184 3.35 1.47 -6.92
N SER A 185 2.50 0.72 -6.26
CA SER A 185 1.90 -0.53 -6.74
C SER A 185 2.94 -1.56 -7.19
N PRO A 186 2.60 -2.84 -7.31
CA PRO A 186 3.54 -3.88 -7.75
C PRO A 186 4.00 -3.75 -9.22
N TRP A 187 3.35 -2.88 -10.00
CA TRP A 187 3.79 -2.60 -11.37
C TRP A 187 5.04 -1.71 -11.43
N MET A 188 5.16 -0.75 -10.51
CA MET A 188 6.35 0.12 -10.44
C MET A 188 7.48 -0.56 -9.67
N PHE A 189 7.14 -1.22 -8.57
CA PHE A 189 8.11 -1.71 -7.60
C PHE A 189 7.61 -2.97 -6.89
N GLN A 190 8.49 -3.91 -6.66
CA GLN A 190 8.23 -5.12 -5.88
C GLN A 190 9.14 -5.13 -4.65
N GLY A 191 8.57 -5.20 -3.46
CA GLY A 191 9.33 -5.14 -2.20
C GLY A 191 10.40 -6.23 -2.05
N ARG A 192 10.22 -7.35 -2.75
CA ARG A 192 11.24 -8.42 -2.81
C ARG A 192 12.60 -7.93 -3.31
N ALA A 193 12.64 -6.95 -4.20
CA ALA A 193 13.89 -6.41 -4.77
C ALA A 193 14.80 -5.76 -3.72
N VAL A 194 14.25 -5.32 -2.60
CA VAL A 194 14.98 -4.69 -1.49
C VAL A 194 14.96 -5.52 -0.21
N GLY A 195 14.62 -6.80 -0.31
CA GLY A 195 14.67 -7.72 0.84
C GLY A 195 13.51 -7.58 1.83
N ALA A 196 12.38 -6.96 1.43
CA ALA A 196 11.20 -6.93 2.28
C ALA A 196 10.72 -8.35 2.60
N SER A 197 10.35 -8.59 3.86
CA SER A 197 9.76 -9.84 4.32
C SER A 197 8.28 -9.92 3.96
N LEU A 198 7.58 -8.81 4.23
CA LEU A 198 6.14 -8.66 3.99
C LEU A 198 5.89 -7.38 3.17
N VAL A 199 4.96 -7.47 2.24
CA VAL A 199 4.50 -6.33 1.44
C VAL A 199 3.01 -6.12 1.68
N MET A 200 2.64 -4.92 2.10
CA MET A 200 1.27 -4.47 2.26
C MET A 200 0.83 -3.68 1.03
N ASN A 201 -0.42 -3.85 0.62
CA ASN A 201 -1.08 -2.96 -0.32
C ASN A 201 -2.50 -2.62 0.17
N SER A 202 -2.86 -1.34 0.13
CA SER A 202 -4.26 -0.95 0.14
C SER A 202 -4.82 -1.20 -1.27
N LEU A 203 -5.53 -2.32 -1.43
CA LEU A 203 -6.09 -2.74 -2.72
C LEU A 203 -7.16 -1.76 -3.24
N SER A 204 -7.72 -0.94 -2.35
CA SER A 204 -8.69 0.12 -2.66
C SER A 204 -8.12 1.20 -3.58
N LYS A 205 -6.78 1.34 -3.65
CA LYS A 205 -6.08 2.42 -4.35
C LYS A 205 -5.81 2.03 -5.81
N TYR A 206 -4.62 2.23 -6.29
CA TYR A 206 -4.22 1.98 -7.70
C TYR A 206 -4.58 0.58 -8.21
N ILE A 207 -4.56 -0.46 -7.35
CA ILE A 207 -4.82 -1.83 -7.80
C ILE A 207 -6.28 -1.98 -8.26
N SER A 208 -7.27 -1.55 -7.47
CA SER A 208 -8.66 -1.43 -7.91
C SER A 208 -8.84 -0.31 -8.95
N GLY A 209 -8.39 0.89 -8.60
CA GLY A 209 -8.27 2.04 -9.49
C GLY A 209 -9.55 2.78 -9.85
N HIS A 210 -10.71 2.38 -9.32
CA HIS A 210 -12.02 2.92 -9.72
C HIS A 210 -12.81 3.53 -8.55
N GLY A 211 -12.26 3.52 -7.33
CA GLY A 211 -12.93 4.06 -6.14
C GLY A 211 -14.20 3.30 -5.73
N ASP A 212 -14.39 2.07 -6.20
CA ASP A 212 -15.62 1.28 -6.10
C ASP A 212 -15.50 0.05 -5.19
N ALA A 213 -14.30 -0.21 -4.62
CA ALA A 213 -14.06 -1.32 -3.73
C ALA A 213 -13.03 -0.98 -2.64
N LEU A 214 -13.25 -1.48 -1.44
CA LEU A 214 -12.28 -1.47 -0.36
C LEU A 214 -11.58 -2.83 -0.26
N GLY A 215 -10.29 -2.81 0.02
CA GLY A 215 -9.51 -4.01 0.25
C GLY A 215 -8.10 -3.72 0.76
N GLY A 216 -7.49 -4.73 1.34
CA GLY A 216 -6.09 -4.72 1.74
C GLY A 216 -5.45 -6.08 1.50
N SER A 217 -4.14 -6.14 1.43
CA SER A 217 -3.42 -7.41 1.31
C SER A 217 -2.09 -7.37 2.05
N ILE A 218 -1.68 -8.54 2.52
CA ILE A 218 -0.32 -8.83 2.98
C ILE A 218 0.23 -9.96 2.12
N THR A 219 1.33 -9.69 1.46
CA THR A 219 2.07 -10.67 0.65
C THR A 219 3.37 -11.02 1.34
N ASP A 220 3.62 -12.31 1.55
CA ASP A 220 4.91 -12.84 2.01
C ASP A 220 5.83 -13.03 0.80
N THR A 221 7.01 -12.44 0.85
CA THR A 221 8.00 -12.55 -0.22
C THR A 221 8.76 -13.88 -0.22
N GLY A 222 8.66 -14.64 0.87
CA GLY A 222 9.40 -15.88 1.09
C GLY A 222 10.89 -15.68 1.40
N LEU A 223 11.32 -14.44 1.67
CA LEU A 223 12.73 -14.11 1.97
C LEU A 223 13.06 -14.22 3.46
N TYR A 224 12.06 -14.16 4.34
CA TYR A 224 12.27 -14.21 5.78
C TYR A 224 12.11 -15.64 6.33
N ASP A 225 13.08 -16.10 7.08
CA ASP A 225 13.01 -17.37 7.82
C ASP A 225 12.39 -17.14 9.20
N TRP A 226 11.14 -17.56 9.37
CA TRP A 226 10.39 -17.42 10.62
C TRP A 226 10.83 -18.37 11.72
N SER A 227 11.78 -19.30 11.48
CA SER A 227 12.19 -20.31 12.48
C SER A 227 12.76 -19.65 13.74
N GLY A 228 13.48 -18.53 13.60
CA GLY A 228 14.03 -17.74 14.69
C GLY A 228 13.07 -16.71 15.28
N TYR A 229 11.85 -16.52 14.72
CA TYR A 229 10.92 -15.51 15.19
C TYR A 229 10.10 -16.03 16.38
N GLY A 230 10.40 -15.52 17.58
CA GLY A 230 9.85 -16.05 18.83
C GLY A 230 8.33 -15.98 18.98
N ASN A 231 7.65 -15.09 18.27
CA ASN A 231 6.21 -14.85 18.42
C ASN A 231 5.33 -15.75 17.53
N ILE A 232 5.90 -16.69 16.78
CA ILE A 232 5.11 -17.67 16.04
C ILE A 232 4.60 -18.74 17.02
N TYR A 233 3.27 -18.96 17.04
CA TYR A 233 2.67 -20.03 17.84
C TYR A 233 3.11 -21.39 17.33
N ASP A 234 3.40 -22.33 18.24
CA ASP A 234 3.86 -23.69 17.90
C ASP A 234 2.89 -24.42 16.95
N SER A 235 1.59 -24.17 17.09
CA SER A 235 0.56 -24.74 16.22
C SER A 235 0.69 -24.33 14.74
N TYR A 236 1.40 -23.22 14.44
CA TYR A 236 1.63 -22.72 13.09
C TYR A 236 3.03 -22.99 12.54
N ARG A 237 3.90 -23.60 13.35
CA ARG A 237 5.25 -24.06 12.93
C ARG A 237 5.14 -25.36 12.14
N LYS A 238 4.47 -25.30 10.98
CA LYS A 238 4.21 -26.45 10.10
C LYS A 238 4.67 -26.17 8.67
N GLY A 239 5.28 -27.17 8.03
CA GLY A 239 5.84 -27.01 6.69
C GLY A 239 7.08 -26.08 6.67
N PRO A 240 7.42 -25.50 5.49
CA PRO A 240 8.57 -24.61 5.36
C PRO A 240 8.45 -23.40 6.28
N ALA A 241 9.54 -23.09 6.98
CA ALA A 241 9.57 -21.98 7.94
C ALA A 241 9.29 -20.60 7.30
N THR A 242 9.57 -20.44 6.02
CA THR A 242 9.27 -19.21 5.27
C THR A 242 7.77 -18.90 5.16
N GLY A 243 6.88 -19.85 5.42
CA GLY A 243 5.42 -19.65 5.36
C GLY A 243 4.73 -19.43 6.71
N TRP A 244 5.43 -19.58 7.83
CA TRP A 244 4.79 -19.57 9.15
C TRP A 244 4.19 -18.22 9.52
N GLY A 245 4.85 -17.12 9.18
CA GLY A 245 4.36 -15.77 9.44
C GLY A 245 3.04 -15.50 8.75
N LEU A 246 2.96 -15.80 7.45
CA LEU A 246 1.72 -15.61 6.69
C LEU A 246 0.59 -16.53 7.20
N LEU A 247 0.90 -17.77 7.57
CA LEU A 247 -0.06 -18.67 8.16
C LEU A 247 -0.63 -18.11 9.48
N GLN A 248 0.23 -17.57 10.35
CA GLN A 248 -0.19 -16.93 11.59
C GLN A 248 -1.07 -15.70 11.32
N ILE A 249 -0.67 -14.82 10.40
CA ILE A 249 -1.46 -13.66 9.98
C ILE A 249 -2.84 -14.12 9.48
N LYS A 250 -2.92 -15.16 8.66
CA LYS A 250 -4.19 -15.71 8.17
C LYS A 250 -5.07 -16.24 9.30
N LYS A 251 -4.49 -17.00 10.24
CA LYS A 251 -5.25 -17.65 11.32
C LYS A 251 -5.59 -16.72 12.46
N LYS A 252 -4.66 -15.90 12.93
CA LYS A 252 -4.87 -14.98 14.05
C LYS A 252 -5.35 -13.60 13.61
N GLY A 253 -4.83 -13.08 12.52
CA GLY A 253 -5.17 -11.76 12.02
C GLY A 253 -6.47 -11.74 11.22
N LEU A 254 -6.64 -12.64 10.26
CA LEU A 254 -7.85 -12.66 9.44
C LEU A 254 -8.99 -13.43 10.13
N ARG A 255 -8.76 -14.71 10.38
CA ARG A 255 -9.82 -15.61 10.90
C ARG A 255 -10.38 -15.15 12.24
N ASP A 256 -9.49 -14.84 13.20
CA ASP A 256 -9.90 -14.54 14.58
C ASP A 256 -10.39 -13.09 14.73
N MET A 257 -9.80 -12.12 14.02
CA MET A 257 -10.17 -10.69 14.10
C MET A 257 -11.26 -10.28 13.09
N GLY A 258 -11.51 -11.09 12.07
CA GLY A 258 -12.69 -10.96 11.22
C GLY A 258 -12.62 -9.85 10.17
N GLY A 259 -11.44 -9.33 9.83
CA GLY A 259 -11.27 -8.30 8.78
C GLY A 259 -11.40 -8.84 7.35
N THR A 260 -12.42 -9.64 7.09
CA THR A 260 -12.61 -10.44 5.87
C THR A 260 -13.02 -9.58 4.68
N LEU A 261 -12.34 -9.76 3.56
CA LEU A 261 -12.72 -9.16 2.26
C LEU A 261 -13.96 -9.88 1.70
N SER A 262 -14.95 -9.12 1.24
CA SER A 262 -16.12 -9.68 0.57
C SER A 262 -15.75 -10.24 -0.81
N ALA A 263 -16.47 -11.26 -1.27
CA ALA A 263 -16.27 -11.83 -2.60
C ALA A 263 -16.57 -10.81 -3.72
N ASP A 264 -17.55 -9.93 -3.52
CA ASP A 264 -17.89 -8.85 -4.46
C ASP A 264 -16.75 -7.84 -4.59
N SER A 265 -16.22 -7.33 -3.47
CA SER A 265 -15.04 -6.44 -3.49
C SER A 265 -13.82 -7.13 -4.10
N ALA A 266 -13.59 -8.40 -3.78
CA ALA A 266 -12.49 -9.17 -4.35
C ALA A 266 -12.57 -9.28 -5.88
N HIS A 267 -13.77 -9.49 -6.41
CA HIS A 267 -14.00 -9.53 -7.85
C HIS A 267 -13.73 -8.16 -8.51
N ARG A 268 -14.29 -7.07 -7.97
CA ARG A 268 -14.06 -5.70 -8.48
C ARG A 268 -12.56 -5.37 -8.50
N ILE A 269 -11.86 -5.64 -7.41
CA ILE A 269 -10.41 -5.44 -7.33
C ILE A 269 -9.67 -6.28 -8.37
N ALA A 270 -10.06 -7.55 -8.56
CA ALA A 270 -9.44 -8.44 -9.54
C ALA A 270 -9.60 -7.92 -10.97
N VAL A 271 -10.78 -7.39 -11.33
CA VAL A 271 -11.05 -6.76 -12.63
C VAL A 271 -10.23 -5.47 -12.79
N GLY A 272 -10.22 -4.60 -11.79
CA GLY A 272 -9.43 -3.36 -11.80
C GLY A 272 -7.92 -3.63 -11.97
N ALA A 273 -7.40 -4.68 -11.33
CA ALA A 273 -6.01 -5.07 -11.43
C ALA A 273 -5.55 -5.40 -12.86
N GLU A 274 -6.45 -5.84 -13.73
CA GLU A 274 -6.12 -6.23 -15.11
C GLU A 274 -5.63 -5.06 -15.98
N THR A 275 -6.06 -3.85 -15.66
CA THR A 275 -5.64 -2.62 -16.35
C THR A 275 -4.61 -1.81 -15.57
N LEU A 276 -4.08 -2.33 -14.46
CA LEU A 276 -3.16 -1.60 -13.59
C LEU A 276 -1.97 -1.00 -14.35
N ALA A 277 -1.32 -1.77 -15.21
CA ALA A 277 -0.14 -1.31 -15.95
C ALA A 277 -0.45 -0.10 -16.87
N LEU A 278 -1.60 -0.15 -17.56
CA LEU A 278 -2.05 0.93 -18.45
C LEU A 278 -2.37 2.19 -17.65
N ARG A 279 -3.10 2.04 -16.54
CA ARG A 279 -3.46 3.17 -15.68
C ARG A 279 -2.24 3.79 -15.02
N MET A 280 -1.34 2.98 -14.47
CA MET A 280 -0.12 3.49 -13.83
C MET A 280 0.78 4.23 -14.81
N ALA A 281 0.88 3.78 -16.07
CA ALA A 281 1.63 4.51 -17.10
C ALA A 281 1.02 5.90 -17.34
N ALA A 282 -0.30 6.00 -17.46
CA ALA A 282 -1.00 7.27 -17.62
C ALA A 282 -0.89 8.17 -16.38
N HIS A 283 -1.10 7.64 -15.16
CA HIS A 283 -0.88 8.37 -13.90
C HIS A 283 0.52 8.98 -13.82
N CYS A 284 1.57 8.18 -14.09
CA CYS A 284 2.95 8.67 -14.05
C CYS A 284 3.21 9.77 -15.09
N SER A 285 2.68 9.61 -16.31
CA SER A 285 2.83 10.59 -17.40
C SER A 285 2.16 11.91 -17.05
N ASN A 286 0.89 11.86 -16.63
CA ASN A 286 0.13 13.04 -16.25
C ASN A 286 0.73 13.76 -15.03
N ALA A 287 1.13 12.98 -14.01
CA ALA A 287 1.76 13.54 -12.82
C ALA A 287 3.08 14.26 -13.13
N MET A 288 3.91 13.70 -14.01
CA MET A 288 5.15 14.34 -14.44
C MET A 288 4.90 15.66 -15.18
N ALA A 289 3.94 15.67 -16.11
CA ALA A 289 3.62 16.88 -16.86
C ALA A 289 3.05 17.97 -15.95
N LEU A 290 2.13 17.59 -15.04
CA LEU A 290 1.53 18.49 -14.07
C LEU A 290 2.59 19.05 -13.10
N ALA A 291 3.47 18.19 -12.57
CA ALA A 291 4.53 18.59 -11.65
C ALA A 291 5.47 19.63 -12.26
N ARG A 292 5.88 19.44 -13.53
CA ARG A 292 6.72 20.41 -14.26
C ARG A 292 6.03 21.73 -14.49
N MET A 293 4.76 21.71 -14.86
CA MET A 293 3.99 22.95 -15.06
C MET A 293 3.84 23.70 -13.74
N LEU A 294 3.48 23.01 -12.67
CA LEU A 294 3.31 23.59 -11.34
C LEU A 294 4.62 24.15 -10.76
N GLU A 295 5.75 23.44 -10.94
CA GLU A 295 7.06 23.92 -10.46
C GLU A 295 7.47 25.27 -11.09
N ALA A 296 7.03 25.53 -12.32
CA ALA A 296 7.31 26.77 -13.04
C ALA A 296 6.25 27.86 -12.80
N HIS A 297 5.14 27.57 -12.10
CA HIS A 297 4.02 28.49 -11.97
C HIS A 297 4.20 29.46 -10.79
N PRO A 298 4.02 30.79 -10.97
CA PRO A 298 4.25 31.78 -9.91
C PRO A 298 3.33 31.66 -8.69
N GLY A 299 2.16 31.02 -8.84
CA GLY A 299 1.24 30.70 -7.74
C GLY A 299 1.64 29.48 -6.89
N VAL A 300 2.77 28.84 -7.19
CA VAL A 300 3.27 27.64 -6.50
C VAL A 300 4.62 27.95 -5.88
N ALA A 301 4.77 27.67 -4.59
CA ALA A 301 6.03 27.82 -3.87
C ALA A 301 6.93 26.58 -4.01
N ARG A 302 6.33 25.38 -4.00
CA ARG A 302 7.08 24.13 -4.08
C ARG A 302 6.21 22.97 -4.56
N VAL A 303 6.82 22.07 -5.32
CA VAL A 303 6.19 20.81 -5.73
C VAL A 303 6.98 19.64 -5.13
N HIS A 304 6.31 18.79 -4.39
CA HIS A 304 6.85 17.53 -3.88
C HIS A 304 6.46 16.41 -4.85
N TYR A 305 7.39 16.02 -5.70
CA TYR A 305 7.22 14.91 -6.64
C TYR A 305 8.56 14.27 -6.98
N PRO A 306 8.73 12.95 -6.75
CA PRO A 306 10.04 12.31 -6.91
C PRO A 306 10.61 12.35 -8.33
N GLY A 307 9.76 12.62 -9.33
CA GLY A 307 10.15 12.77 -10.73
C GLY A 307 10.84 14.09 -11.07
N LEU A 308 10.75 15.10 -10.20
CA LEU A 308 11.42 16.39 -10.42
C LEU A 308 12.88 16.31 -9.97
N PRO A 309 13.84 16.85 -10.73
CA PRO A 309 15.24 16.97 -10.30
C PRO A 309 15.46 17.75 -9.01
N SER A 310 14.53 18.66 -8.66
CA SER A 310 14.52 19.43 -7.41
C SER A 310 14.16 18.60 -6.18
N HIS A 311 13.58 17.40 -6.35
CA HIS A 311 13.22 16.52 -5.23
C HIS A 311 14.47 15.88 -4.60
N ALA A 312 14.59 15.94 -3.27
CA ALA A 312 15.79 15.48 -2.54
C ALA A 312 16.16 14.00 -2.81
N GLN A 313 15.18 13.15 -3.07
CA GLN A 313 15.41 11.72 -3.37
C GLN A 313 15.17 11.38 -4.86
N HIS A 314 15.27 12.33 -5.78
CA HIS A 314 15.05 12.11 -7.23
C HIS A 314 15.92 10.99 -7.79
N GLN A 315 17.22 11.00 -7.49
CA GLN A 315 18.14 9.97 -7.96
C GLN A 315 17.75 8.58 -7.45
N ARG A 316 17.47 8.45 -6.14
CA ARG A 316 17.01 7.20 -5.52
C ARG A 316 15.72 6.69 -6.18
N ALA A 317 14.75 7.58 -6.42
CA ALA A 317 13.51 7.22 -7.11
C ALA A 317 13.75 6.72 -8.54
N THR A 318 14.65 7.36 -9.27
CA THR A 318 15.02 6.97 -10.64
C THR A 318 15.63 5.56 -10.67
N GLU A 319 16.54 5.27 -9.75
CA GLU A 319 17.20 3.98 -9.64
C GLU A 319 16.22 2.87 -9.22
N LEU A 320 15.37 3.12 -8.20
CA LEU A 320 14.44 2.12 -7.67
C LEU A 320 13.28 1.84 -8.62
N PHE A 321 12.75 2.86 -9.28
CA PHE A 321 11.49 2.76 -10.03
C PHE A 321 11.67 2.83 -11.55
N GLY A 322 12.90 2.87 -12.04
CA GLY A 322 13.19 2.85 -13.47
C GLY A 322 12.60 4.03 -14.24
N GLY A 323 12.63 5.23 -13.65
CA GLY A 323 12.11 6.45 -14.26
C GLY A 323 10.57 6.61 -14.16
N ARG A 324 9.91 5.84 -13.30
CA ARG A 324 8.48 5.98 -12.96
C ARG A 324 8.38 6.56 -11.56
N TYR A 325 7.43 7.44 -11.29
CA TYR A 325 7.42 8.19 -10.03
C TYR A 325 6.05 8.24 -9.34
N GLY A 326 5.07 7.49 -9.86
CA GLY A 326 3.71 7.42 -9.32
C GLY A 326 2.83 8.59 -9.74
N GLY A 327 1.62 8.61 -9.18
CA GLY A 327 0.59 9.61 -9.49
C GLY A 327 0.24 10.53 -8.32
N LEU A 328 1.09 10.63 -7.29
CA LEU A 328 0.83 11.50 -6.14
C LEU A 328 1.79 12.70 -6.13
N LEU A 329 1.23 13.92 -5.95
CA LEU A 329 1.98 15.16 -5.76
C LEU A 329 1.57 15.83 -4.44
N GLY A 330 2.53 16.49 -3.80
CA GLY A 330 2.28 17.56 -2.82
C GLY A 330 2.60 18.90 -3.46
N VAL A 331 1.70 19.87 -3.36
CA VAL A 331 1.86 21.20 -3.94
C VAL A 331 1.69 22.24 -2.85
N GLU A 332 2.75 22.95 -2.52
CA GLU A 332 2.70 24.11 -1.62
C GLU A 332 2.42 25.36 -2.46
N LEU A 333 1.32 26.02 -2.16
CA LEU A 333 0.94 27.25 -2.84
C LEU A 333 1.81 28.44 -2.38
N ALA A 334 2.02 29.40 -3.26
CA ALA A 334 2.78 30.61 -2.97
C ALA A 334 2.08 31.45 -1.90
N GLN A 335 2.86 32.29 -1.22
CA GLN A 335 2.32 33.22 -0.22
C GLN A 335 1.26 34.13 -0.86
N GLY A 336 0.09 34.20 -0.21
CA GLY A 336 -1.05 34.99 -0.69
C GLY A 336 -2.05 34.19 -1.54
N VAL A 337 -1.73 32.96 -1.94
CA VAL A 337 -2.69 32.08 -2.61
C VAL A 337 -3.39 31.21 -1.56
N ASP A 338 -4.70 31.41 -1.39
CA ASP A 338 -5.51 30.62 -0.48
C ASP A 338 -5.78 29.23 -1.05
N CYS A 339 -5.56 28.20 -0.24
CA CYS A 339 -5.69 26.80 -0.71
C CYS A 339 -7.15 26.39 -0.96
N PHE A 340 -8.09 26.97 -0.25
CA PHE A 340 -9.51 26.71 -0.45
C PHE A 340 -10.02 27.38 -1.72
N ASP A 341 -9.64 28.63 -1.94
CA ASP A 341 -10.01 29.37 -3.16
C ASP A 341 -9.44 28.68 -4.40
N PHE A 342 -8.16 28.25 -4.36
CA PHE A 342 -7.56 27.49 -5.44
C PHE A 342 -8.36 26.22 -5.75
N LEU A 343 -8.64 25.40 -4.73
CA LEU A 343 -9.39 24.15 -4.92
C LEU A 343 -10.80 24.41 -5.44
N ASN A 344 -11.47 25.47 -4.98
CA ASN A 344 -12.82 25.82 -5.43
C ASN A 344 -12.86 26.32 -6.89
N HIS A 345 -11.73 26.77 -7.46
CA HIS A 345 -11.63 27.15 -8.86
C HIS A 345 -11.35 25.99 -9.82
N LEU A 346 -10.97 24.80 -9.32
CA LEU A 346 -10.82 23.59 -10.13
C LEU A 346 -12.20 23.14 -10.67
N LYS A 347 -12.23 22.70 -11.92
CA LYS A 347 -13.46 22.29 -12.63
C LYS A 347 -13.52 20.81 -12.97
N ILE A 348 -12.36 20.20 -13.19
CA ILE A 348 -12.23 18.77 -13.55
C ILE A 348 -11.84 17.96 -12.31
N VAL A 349 -10.87 18.46 -11.54
CA VAL A 349 -10.34 17.77 -10.37
C VAL A 349 -11.37 17.77 -9.23
N LEU A 350 -11.61 16.61 -8.65
CA LEU A 350 -12.61 16.43 -7.59
C LEU A 350 -11.99 16.56 -6.20
N MET A 351 -12.70 17.22 -5.29
CA MET A 351 -12.30 17.29 -3.88
C MET A 351 -12.71 15.99 -3.15
N ALA A 352 -11.76 15.08 -2.97
CA ALA A 352 -12.00 13.79 -2.30
C ALA A 352 -10.76 13.25 -1.60
N THR A 353 -11.00 12.47 -0.56
CA THR A 353 -9.92 11.92 0.30
C THR A 353 -9.20 10.71 -0.32
N HIS A 354 -9.74 10.11 -1.37
CA HIS A 354 -9.17 8.93 -2.02
C HIS A 354 -7.89 9.26 -2.81
N LEU A 355 -7.19 8.24 -3.30
CA LEU A 355 -6.07 8.35 -4.23
C LEU A 355 -6.00 7.10 -5.12
N GLY A 356 -5.37 7.23 -6.29
CA GLY A 356 -5.21 6.13 -7.24
C GLY A 356 -6.48 5.79 -8.02
N ASP A 357 -7.49 6.69 -8.00
CA ASP A 357 -8.67 6.63 -8.87
C ASP A 357 -8.31 7.07 -10.30
N THR A 358 -9.09 6.63 -11.27
CA THR A 358 -8.97 7.10 -12.67
C THR A 358 -9.21 8.59 -12.80
N ARG A 359 -9.92 9.21 -11.87
CA ARG A 359 -10.16 10.65 -11.77
C ARG A 359 -9.09 11.32 -10.94
N SER A 360 -8.71 12.53 -11.30
CA SER A 360 -7.85 13.38 -10.49
C SER A 360 -8.58 13.89 -9.26
N LEU A 361 -7.93 13.75 -8.11
CA LEU A 361 -8.48 14.12 -6.80
C LEU A 361 -7.52 15.06 -6.08
N ALA A 362 -8.04 16.08 -5.41
CA ALA A 362 -7.23 17.00 -4.62
C ALA A 362 -7.89 17.31 -3.26
N LEU A 363 -7.07 17.69 -2.28
CA LEU A 363 -7.55 18.15 -0.98
C LEU A 363 -6.50 19.00 -0.25
N PRO A 364 -6.91 19.91 0.65
CA PRO A 364 -6.00 20.66 1.51
C PRO A 364 -5.53 19.74 2.65
N ALA A 365 -4.31 19.21 2.53
CA ALA A 365 -3.82 18.12 3.36
C ALA A 365 -3.84 18.42 4.86
N ALA A 366 -3.35 19.60 5.26
CA ALA A 366 -3.29 20.03 6.66
C ALA A 366 -4.66 20.20 7.30
N HIS A 367 -5.65 20.63 6.51
CA HIS A 367 -6.99 20.97 6.97
C HIS A 367 -7.98 19.78 6.91
N THR A 368 -7.53 18.65 6.37
CA THR A 368 -8.36 17.44 6.20
C THR A 368 -7.71 16.21 6.81
N ILE A 369 -7.01 15.40 6.02
CA ILE A 369 -6.48 14.09 6.43
C ILE A 369 -5.38 14.16 7.51
N TYR A 370 -4.83 15.33 7.78
CA TYR A 370 -3.82 15.57 8.82
C TYR A 370 -4.28 16.58 9.88
N TYR A 371 -5.57 16.96 9.89
CA TYR A 371 -6.11 17.92 10.86
C TYR A 371 -5.96 17.43 12.30
N GLU A 372 -6.38 16.19 12.59
CA GLU A 372 -6.36 15.60 13.92
C GLU A 372 -4.93 15.40 14.48
N MET A 373 -3.92 15.40 13.63
CA MET A 373 -2.52 15.24 14.04
C MET A 373 -1.99 16.45 14.85
N GLY A 374 -2.62 17.62 14.71
CA GLY A 374 -2.20 18.87 15.33
C GLY A 374 -1.06 19.56 14.58
N ALA A 375 -0.94 20.88 14.81
CA ALA A 375 -0.01 21.74 14.07
C ALA A 375 1.47 21.38 14.28
N GLU A 376 1.85 21.04 15.52
CA GLU A 376 3.23 20.69 15.86
C GLU A 376 3.71 19.45 15.09
N ARG A 377 2.90 18.38 15.09
CA ARG A 377 3.25 17.15 14.38
C ARG A 377 3.24 17.34 12.86
N ARG A 378 2.30 18.13 12.32
CA ARG A 378 2.31 18.50 10.89
C ARG A 378 3.60 19.23 10.51
N ALA A 379 4.04 20.19 11.33
CA ALA A 379 5.29 20.91 11.08
C ALA A 379 6.51 19.97 11.07
N GLN A 380 6.59 19.01 12.00
CA GLN A 380 7.64 17.99 12.03
C GLN A 380 7.66 17.11 10.76
N MET A 381 6.50 16.88 10.14
CA MET A 381 6.36 16.14 8.89
C MET A 381 6.53 17.00 7.63
N GLY A 382 6.76 18.30 7.77
CA GLY A 382 6.84 19.25 6.65
C GLY A 382 5.50 19.48 5.96
N ILE A 383 4.37 19.34 6.66
CA ILE A 383 3.02 19.56 6.12
C ILE A 383 2.61 21.01 6.40
N ALA A 384 2.82 21.87 5.42
CA ALA A 384 2.40 23.29 5.46
C ALA A 384 0.88 23.43 5.36
N ASP A 385 0.32 24.50 5.92
CA ASP A 385 -1.13 24.79 5.80
C ASP A 385 -1.54 25.05 4.34
N SER A 386 -0.63 25.53 3.49
CA SER A 386 -0.83 25.72 2.04
C SER A 386 -0.68 24.45 1.21
N LEU A 387 -0.37 23.29 1.84
CA LEU A 387 -0.08 22.06 1.11
C LEU A 387 -1.37 21.41 0.58
N ILE A 388 -1.44 21.33 -0.74
CA ILE A 388 -2.45 20.56 -1.47
C ILE A 388 -1.88 19.18 -1.80
N ARG A 389 -2.59 18.11 -1.47
CA ARG A 389 -2.31 16.77 -1.98
C ARG A 389 -3.10 16.53 -3.25
N VAL A 390 -2.43 16.15 -4.33
CA VAL A 390 -3.05 15.82 -5.61
C VAL A 390 -2.79 14.36 -5.94
N SER A 391 -3.85 13.57 -6.14
CA SER A 391 -3.79 12.24 -6.75
C SER A 391 -4.19 12.40 -8.21
N VAL A 392 -3.22 12.35 -9.09
CA VAL A 392 -3.40 12.60 -10.53
C VAL A 392 -4.05 11.39 -11.19
N GLY A 393 -5.11 11.62 -11.93
CA GLY A 393 -5.86 10.61 -12.67
C GLY A 393 -5.30 10.34 -14.07
N ILE A 394 -6.18 9.79 -14.91
CA ILE A 394 -5.84 9.41 -16.28
C ILE A 394 -6.61 10.23 -17.34
N GLU A 395 -7.10 11.40 -16.96
CA GLU A 395 -7.74 12.35 -17.87
C GLU A 395 -6.76 12.77 -18.97
N ASP A 396 -7.28 13.38 -20.03
CA ASP A 396 -6.45 13.99 -21.07
C ASP A 396 -5.50 15.03 -20.45
N GLN A 397 -4.20 14.88 -20.69
CA GLN A 397 -3.16 15.68 -20.05
C GLN A 397 -3.36 17.18 -20.24
N ALA A 398 -3.76 17.60 -21.44
CA ALA A 398 -3.98 19.01 -21.76
C ALA A 398 -5.09 19.63 -20.91
N ASP A 399 -6.14 18.88 -20.65
CA ASP A 399 -7.28 19.32 -19.85
C ASP A 399 -6.90 19.49 -18.38
N LEU A 400 -6.13 18.55 -17.83
CA LEU A 400 -5.60 18.65 -16.48
C LEU A 400 -4.69 19.87 -16.30
N LEU A 401 -3.73 20.05 -17.21
CA LEU A 401 -2.83 21.22 -17.15
C LEU A 401 -3.59 22.53 -17.23
N HIS A 402 -4.60 22.61 -18.11
CA HIS A 402 -5.46 23.77 -18.24
C HIS A 402 -6.27 24.04 -16.96
N ASP A 403 -6.82 23.00 -16.32
CA ASP A 403 -7.63 23.15 -15.11
C ASP A 403 -6.83 23.73 -13.95
N PHE A 404 -5.60 23.25 -13.73
CA PHE A 404 -4.71 23.81 -12.71
C PHE A 404 -4.23 25.22 -13.04
N ASP A 405 -3.86 25.51 -14.29
CA ASP A 405 -3.39 26.82 -14.71
C ASP A 405 -4.48 27.90 -14.57
N GLN A 406 -5.73 27.60 -15.00
CA GLN A 406 -6.84 28.55 -14.88
C GLN A 406 -7.21 28.82 -13.41
N ALA A 407 -7.17 27.79 -12.55
CA ALA A 407 -7.47 27.94 -11.13
C ALA A 407 -6.41 28.79 -10.41
N LEU A 408 -5.12 28.55 -10.68
CA LEU A 408 -4.02 29.35 -10.13
C LEU A 408 -4.07 30.81 -10.61
N LYS A 409 -4.36 31.06 -11.91
CA LYS A 409 -4.51 32.41 -12.45
C LYS A 409 -5.66 33.17 -11.81
N ALA A 410 -6.77 32.52 -11.53
CA ALA A 410 -7.92 33.12 -10.86
C ALA A 410 -7.59 33.57 -9.42
N CYS A 411 -6.66 32.89 -8.74
CA CYS A 411 -6.20 33.26 -7.39
C CYS A 411 -5.14 34.36 -7.38
N LEU A 412 -4.52 34.67 -8.52
CA LEU A 412 -3.49 35.71 -8.65
C LEU A 412 -4.05 37.02 -9.22
N ALA A 413 -5.28 37.02 -9.73
CA ALA A 413 -5.96 38.19 -10.30
C ALA A 413 -6.57 39.05 -9.19
#